data_6396f70acc0d28dfa481521de400a885
#
_entry.id   6396f70acc0d28dfa481521de400a885
#
_cell.length_a   1.000
_cell.length_b   1.000
_cell.length_c   1.000
_cell.angle_alpha   90.00
_cell.angle_beta   90.00
_cell.angle_gamma   90.00
#
_symmetry.space_group_name_H-M   'P 1'
#
loop_
_entity.id
_entity.type
_entity.pdbx_description
1 polymer ?
#
loop_
_entity_poly.entity_id
_entity_poly.type
_entity_poly.pdbx_seq_one_letter_code
_entity_poly.pdbx_strand_id
1 'polypeptide(L)'
;MKKLMIFSAVALLTLSSCVSKKDFMALETKQKETQDLLNTATVKLNSCLADEAASAARIKELRERLADMKSNNLALIESTKDMTVLTTQGAKNVEKSLESLKEKDLRITRLQDALTKKDSVTLALVTSLKKEVGLNDEDIEINVEKSVVFISLSDKLLFKTGSYNISDRANTILGKVATVINGKPNFEAMVEGHTDNVPYNRGGVLLDNWDLSVKRSTSIVRALQELGVKPEQLIAAGRGDHLPLVANDSPTNRAINRRTKIYILPKIDQFYEMIETEMKSLSEGN
;
A
#
# COMPACT_ATOMS: atom_id res chain seq x y z
N MET A 1 -69.24 27.34 0.25
CA MET A 1 -68.23 27.80 -0.71
C MET A 1 -66.79 27.75 -0.15
N LYS A 2 -66.53 28.01 1.15
CA LYS A 2 -65.16 27.96 1.71
C LYS A 2 -64.51 26.55 1.79
N LYS A 3 -65.26 25.46 1.91
CA LYS A 3 -64.75 24.09 1.97
C LYS A 3 -64.32 23.53 0.60
N LEU A 4 -64.92 24.03 -0.48
CA LEU A 4 -64.59 23.61 -1.86
C LEU A 4 -63.28 24.24 -2.35
N MET A 5 -62.93 25.45 -1.91
CA MET A 5 -61.69 26.11 -2.25
C MET A 5 -60.46 25.50 -1.55
N ILE A 6 -60.60 24.94 -0.34
CA ILE A 6 -59.49 24.29 0.37
C ILE A 6 -59.15 22.96 -0.27
N PHE A 7 -60.14 22.21 -0.81
CA PHE A 7 -59.85 20.96 -1.53
C PHE A 7 -59.18 21.20 -2.89
N SER A 8 -59.46 22.29 -3.57
CA SER A 8 -58.78 22.67 -4.83
C SER A 8 -57.34 23.14 -4.60
N ALA A 9 -57.04 23.81 -3.48
CA ALA A 9 -55.71 24.24 -3.16
C ALA A 9 -54.77 23.09 -2.73
N VAL A 10 -55.32 22.08 -2.05
CA VAL A 10 -54.55 20.87 -1.67
C VAL A 10 -54.29 19.98 -2.89
N ALA A 11 -55.23 19.89 -3.84
CA ALA A 11 -55.02 19.12 -5.07
C ALA A 11 -53.97 19.73 -6.03
N LEU A 12 -53.76 21.07 -6.00
CA LEU A 12 -52.74 21.72 -6.84
C LEU A 12 -51.33 21.61 -6.26
N LEU A 13 -51.17 21.36 -4.96
CA LEU A 13 -49.86 21.19 -4.34
C LEU A 13 -49.25 19.79 -4.51
N THR A 14 -49.99 18.83 -5.01
CA THR A 14 -49.50 17.45 -5.25
C THR A 14 -48.96 17.19 -6.65
N LEU A 15 -48.99 18.19 -7.55
CA LEU A 15 -48.60 18.02 -8.96
C LEU A 15 -47.21 18.59 -9.34
N SER A 16 -46.43 19.07 -8.38
CA SER A 16 -45.15 19.68 -8.70
C SER A 16 -43.93 18.83 -8.31
N SER A 17 -44.05 17.51 -8.28
CA SER A 17 -42.89 16.63 -8.10
C SER A 17 -42.83 15.54 -9.19
N CYS A 18 -42.75 15.94 -10.45
CA CYS A 18 -42.38 15.03 -11.50
C CYS A 18 -40.88 15.09 -11.72
N VAL A 19 -40.14 14.48 -10.80
CA VAL A 19 -38.80 14.01 -11.16
C VAL A 19 -39.00 12.91 -12.22
N SER A 20 -38.32 13.01 -13.34
CA SER A 20 -38.40 11.99 -14.39
C SER A 20 -38.09 10.63 -13.76
N LYS A 21 -38.95 9.62 -14.03
CA LYS A 21 -38.71 8.25 -13.57
C LYS A 21 -37.30 7.75 -13.90
N LYS A 22 -36.74 8.24 -15.00
CA LYS A 22 -35.37 7.95 -15.45
C LYS A 22 -34.33 8.57 -14.53
N ASP A 23 -34.53 9.82 -14.12
CA ASP A 23 -33.60 10.52 -13.22
C ASP A 23 -33.68 9.98 -11.78
N PHE A 24 -34.90 9.59 -11.36
CA PHE A 24 -35.09 8.92 -10.07
C PHE A 24 -34.38 7.56 -10.01
N MET A 25 -34.55 6.72 -11.06
CA MET A 25 -33.85 5.42 -11.13
C MET A 25 -32.34 5.58 -11.25
N ALA A 26 -31.86 6.60 -11.98
CA ALA A 26 -30.43 6.90 -12.05
C ALA A 26 -29.85 7.35 -10.70
N LEU A 27 -30.63 8.14 -9.95
CA LEU A 27 -30.22 8.58 -8.61
C LEU A 27 -30.24 7.43 -7.61
N GLU A 28 -31.27 6.57 -7.69
CA GLU A 28 -31.36 5.35 -6.85
C GLU A 28 -30.21 4.39 -7.13
N THR A 29 -29.84 4.20 -8.39
CA THR A 29 -28.67 3.38 -8.74
C THR A 29 -27.37 3.97 -8.18
N LYS A 30 -27.16 5.26 -8.36
CA LYS A 30 -25.98 5.96 -7.78
C LYS A 30 -25.96 5.89 -6.26
N GLN A 31 -27.13 6.04 -5.61
CA GLN A 31 -27.23 5.91 -4.16
C GLN A 31 -26.85 4.51 -3.70
N LYS A 32 -27.33 3.46 -4.41
CA LYS A 32 -27.01 2.07 -4.10
C LYS A 32 -25.52 1.78 -4.32
N GLU A 33 -24.95 2.22 -5.42
CA GLU A 33 -23.49 2.09 -5.70
C GLU A 33 -22.65 2.79 -4.63
N THR A 34 -23.04 4.01 -4.24
CA THR A 34 -22.35 4.75 -3.16
C THR A 34 -22.47 4.04 -1.83
N GLN A 35 -23.64 3.46 -1.53
CA GLN A 35 -23.87 2.69 -0.32
C GLN A 35 -23.04 1.40 -0.29
N ASP A 36 -22.93 0.69 -1.40
CA ASP A 36 -22.12 -0.52 -1.53
C ASP A 36 -20.62 -0.21 -1.41
N LEU A 37 -20.16 0.91 -1.99
CA LEU A 37 -18.81 1.42 -1.81
C LEU A 37 -18.51 1.78 -0.35
N LEU A 38 -19.44 2.49 0.29
CA LEU A 38 -19.34 2.85 1.71
C LEU A 38 -19.29 1.61 2.60
N ASN A 39 -20.15 0.63 2.35
CA ASN A 39 -20.15 -0.63 3.08
C ASN A 39 -18.83 -1.40 2.90
N THR A 40 -18.32 -1.47 1.67
CA THR A 40 -17.03 -2.12 1.37
C THR A 40 -15.87 -1.41 2.06
N ALA A 41 -15.84 -0.07 2.01
CA ALA A 41 -14.83 0.73 2.69
C ALA A 41 -14.91 0.55 4.23
N THR A 42 -16.12 0.50 4.78
CA THR A 42 -16.35 0.29 6.22
C THR A 42 -15.88 -1.09 6.66
N VAL A 43 -16.16 -2.14 5.88
CA VAL A 43 -15.70 -3.51 6.17
C VAL A 43 -14.16 -3.57 6.13
N LYS A 44 -13.52 -2.99 5.11
CA LYS A 44 -12.05 -2.92 5.00
C LYS A 44 -11.43 -2.12 6.15
N LEU A 45 -12.03 -1.00 6.52
CA LEU A 45 -11.58 -0.20 7.66
C LEU A 45 -11.68 -0.96 8.97
N ASN A 46 -12.82 -1.62 9.21
CA ASN A 46 -13.02 -2.41 10.43
C ASN A 46 -12.05 -3.60 10.51
N SER A 47 -11.76 -4.27 9.38
CA SER A 47 -10.73 -5.32 9.32
C SER A 47 -9.36 -4.77 9.66
N CYS A 48 -8.97 -3.63 9.09
CA CYS A 48 -7.67 -2.99 9.38
C CYS A 48 -7.56 -2.57 10.85
N LEU A 49 -8.62 -2.00 11.42
CA LEU A 49 -8.66 -1.62 12.84
C LEU A 49 -8.60 -2.86 13.77
N ALA A 50 -9.24 -3.97 13.36
CA ALA A 50 -9.16 -5.22 14.11
C ALA A 50 -7.73 -5.81 14.09
N ASP A 51 -7.06 -5.78 12.93
CA ASP A 51 -5.67 -6.24 12.78
C ASP A 51 -4.69 -5.36 13.56
N GLU A 52 -4.92 -4.04 13.58
CA GLU A 52 -4.16 -3.09 14.39
C GLU A 52 -4.35 -3.36 15.89
N ALA A 53 -5.60 -3.53 16.33
CA ALA A 53 -5.91 -3.85 17.73
C ALA A 53 -5.29 -5.20 18.16
N ALA A 54 -5.36 -6.22 17.29
CA ALA A 54 -4.75 -7.52 17.53
C ALA A 54 -3.21 -7.42 17.62
N SER A 55 -2.60 -6.62 16.76
CA SER A 55 -1.15 -6.37 16.78
C SER A 55 -0.73 -5.60 18.03
N ALA A 56 -1.49 -4.58 18.42
CA ALA A 56 -1.26 -3.83 19.66
C ALA A 56 -1.40 -4.71 20.90
N ALA A 57 -2.40 -5.61 20.93
CA ALA A 57 -2.57 -6.57 22.02
C ALA A 57 -1.39 -7.55 22.14
N ARG A 58 -0.88 -8.06 20.99
CA ARG A 58 0.31 -8.92 20.96
C ARG A 58 1.57 -8.20 21.45
N ILE A 59 1.74 -6.95 21.04
CA ILE A 59 2.87 -6.12 21.52
C ILE A 59 2.78 -5.91 23.03
N LYS A 60 1.59 -5.65 23.55
CA LYS A 60 1.36 -5.50 25.00
C LYS A 60 1.70 -6.79 25.75
N GLU A 61 1.17 -7.94 25.27
CA GLU A 61 1.45 -9.26 25.86
C GLU A 61 2.95 -9.57 25.87
N LEU A 62 3.65 -9.33 24.74
CA LEU A 62 5.09 -9.56 24.65
C LEU A 62 5.88 -8.66 25.63
N ARG A 63 5.45 -7.41 25.82
CA ARG A 63 6.08 -6.49 26.80
C ARG A 63 5.86 -6.96 28.23
N GLU A 64 4.66 -7.42 28.55
CA GLU A 64 4.35 -7.96 29.88
C GLU A 64 5.19 -9.21 30.17
N ARG A 65 5.27 -10.17 29.21
CA ARG A 65 6.13 -11.36 29.35
C ARG A 65 7.60 -10.99 29.52
N LEU A 66 8.06 -9.98 28.83
CA LEU A 66 9.44 -9.50 28.92
C LEU A 66 9.72 -8.83 30.27
N ALA A 67 8.75 -8.09 30.82
CA ALA A 67 8.81 -7.50 32.17
C ALA A 67 8.82 -8.58 33.23
N ASP A 68 7.98 -9.60 33.11
CA ASP A 68 7.91 -10.74 34.02
C ASP A 68 9.21 -11.56 34.02
N MET A 69 9.76 -11.84 32.84
CA MET A 69 11.06 -12.52 32.73
C MET A 69 12.19 -11.70 33.33
N LYS A 70 12.17 -10.39 33.19
CA LYS A 70 13.16 -9.48 33.78
C LYS A 70 13.02 -9.44 35.29
N SER A 71 11.80 -9.38 35.83
CA SER A 71 11.50 -9.44 37.25
C SER A 71 11.93 -10.78 37.87
N ASN A 72 11.60 -11.90 37.19
CA ASN A 72 11.99 -13.24 37.65
C ASN A 72 13.52 -13.43 37.67
N ASN A 73 14.23 -12.90 36.64
CA ASN A 73 15.69 -12.92 36.64
C ASN A 73 16.31 -12.09 37.78
N LEU A 74 15.75 -10.91 38.08
CA LEU A 74 16.20 -10.10 39.20
C LEU A 74 15.94 -10.79 40.53
N ALA A 75 14.79 -11.43 40.72
CA ALA A 75 14.46 -12.20 41.89
C ALA A 75 15.38 -13.44 42.08
N LEU A 76 15.72 -14.12 40.96
CA LEU A 76 16.70 -15.21 40.96
C LEU A 76 18.10 -14.74 41.34
N ILE A 77 18.51 -13.55 40.88
CA ILE A 77 19.80 -12.94 41.24
C ILE A 77 19.83 -12.59 42.73
N GLU A 78 18.72 -12.05 43.25
CA GLU A 78 18.61 -11.70 44.68
C GLU A 78 18.59 -12.95 45.57
N SER A 79 17.83 -13.99 45.20
CA SER A 79 17.82 -15.28 45.88
C SER A 79 19.16 -16.01 45.80
N THR A 80 19.95 -15.84 44.74
CA THR A 80 21.30 -16.44 44.66
C THR A 80 22.34 -15.64 45.41
N LYS A 81 22.11 -14.35 45.69
CA LYS A 81 22.96 -13.56 46.64
C LYS A 81 22.85 -14.04 48.08
N ASP A 82 21.66 -14.47 48.50
CA ASP A 82 21.42 -14.99 49.85
C ASP A 82 21.91 -16.45 50.03
N MET A 83 22.06 -17.19 48.93
CA MET A 83 22.71 -18.50 48.93
C MET A 83 24.21 -18.35 48.77
N THR A 84 24.93 -18.43 49.90
CA THR A 84 26.39 -18.28 50.08
C THR A 84 27.23 -19.36 49.36
N VAL A 85 26.74 -19.98 48.30
CA VAL A 85 27.45 -21.01 47.49
C VAL A 85 27.22 -20.76 45.99
N LEU A 86 27.54 -19.59 45.48
CA LEU A 86 27.77 -19.43 44.06
C LEU A 86 29.28 -19.35 43.83
N THR A 87 29.81 -20.40 43.21
CA THR A 87 31.18 -20.35 42.68
C THR A 87 31.30 -19.14 41.75
N THR A 88 32.45 -18.48 41.74
CA THR A 88 32.81 -17.35 40.87
C THR A 88 32.40 -17.58 39.41
N GLN A 89 32.27 -18.82 38.99
CA GLN A 89 31.82 -19.24 37.65
C GLN A 89 30.30 -19.01 37.44
N GLY A 90 29.48 -19.24 38.47
CA GLY A 90 28.03 -18.99 38.40
C GLY A 90 27.72 -17.50 38.33
N ALA A 91 28.43 -16.67 39.12
CA ALA A 91 28.30 -15.21 39.07
C ALA A 91 28.66 -14.65 37.65
N LYS A 92 29.74 -15.13 37.04
CA LYS A 92 30.13 -14.77 35.67
C LYS A 92 29.09 -15.20 34.59
N ASN A 93 28.47 -16.36 34.78
CA ASN A 93 27.42 -16.83 33.85
C ASN A 93 26.14 -15.99 33.97
N VAL A 94 25.77 -15.57 35.19
CA VAL A 94 24.63 -14.67 35.41
C VAL A 94 24.92 -13.28 34.83
N GLU A 95 26.13 -12.75 35.05
CA GLU A 95 26.56 -11.47 34.46
C GLU A 95 26.51 -11.49 32.93
N LYS A 96 27.05 -12.55 32.30
CA LYS A 96 26.93 -12.73 30.83
C LYS A 96 25.50 -12.85 30.35
N SER A 97 24.64 -13.52 31.14
CA SER A 97 23.21 -13.62 30.79
C SER A 97 22.48 -12.27 30.85
N LEU A 98 22.83 -11.44 31.85
CA LEU A 98 22.31 -10.07 31.96
C LEU A 98 22.79 -9.16 30.82
N GLU A 99 24.06 -9.28 30.44
CA GLU A 99 24.62 -8.52 29.32
C GLU A 99 23.94 -8.92 27.99
N SER A 100 23.77 -10.22 27.77
CA SER A 100 23.02 -10.75 26.63
C SER A 100 21.54 -10.29 26.60
N LEU A 101 20.90 -10.19 27.79
CA LEU A 101 19.53 -9.68 27.91
C LEU A 101 19.45 -8.18 27.57
N LYS A 102 20.40 -7.37 28.06
CA LYS A 102 20.49 -5.95 27.71
C LYS A 102 20.69 -5.74 26.21
N GLU A 103 21.57 -6.51 25.59
CA GLU A 103 21.82 -6.45 24.15
C GLU A 103 20.55 -6.80 23.34
N LYS A 104 19.82 -7.85 23.76
CA LYS A 104 18.55 -8.23 23.12
C LYS A 104 17.47 -7.17 23.29
N ASP A 105 17.35 -6.56 24.46
CA ASP A 105 16.41 -5.49 24.76
C ASP A 105 16.69 -4.26 23.87
N LEU A 106 17.96 -3.88 23.76
CA LEU A 106 18.39 -2.80 22.88
C LEU A 106 18.08 -3.12 21.40
N ARG A 107 18.31 -4.36 20.97
CA ARG A 107 18.01 -4.81 19.62
C ARG A 107 16.51 -4.78 19.32
N ILE A 108 15.67 -5.19 20.26
CA ILE A 108 14.20 -5.13 20.15
C ILE A 108 13.75 -3.67 20.01
N THR A 109 14.24 -2.77 20.85
CA THR A 109 13.91 -1.34 20.80
C THR A 109 14.27 -0.74 19.43
N ARG A 110 15.47 -1.03 18.92
CA ARG A 110 15.91 -0.54 17.61
C ARG A 110 15.05 -1.08 16.45
N LEU A 111 14.65 -2.37 16.53
CA LEU A 111 13.75 -2.94 15.52
C LEU A 111 12.35 -2.30 15.58
N GLN A 112 11.85 -1.97 16.76
CA GLN A 112 10.58 -1.26 16.92
C GLN A 112 10.66 0.15 16.35
N ASP A 113 11.73 0.87 16.61
CA ASP A 113 11.96 2.22 16.05
C ASP A 113 12.05 2.18 14.53
N ALA A 114 12.74 1.17 13.97
CA ALA A 114 12.83 0.99 12.52
C ALA A 114 11.46 0.69 11.88
N LEU A 115 10.62 -0.14 12.52
CA LEU A 115 9.26 -0.44 12.07
C LEU A 115 8.37 0.81 12.11
N THR A 116 8.40 1.55 13.21
CA THR A 116 7.63 2.81 13.36
C THR A 116 8.04 3.84 12.31
N LYS A 117 9.34 3.97 12.06
CA LYS A 117 9.86 4.85 11.01
C LYS A 117 9.40 4.43 9.63
N LYS A 118 9.44 3.13 9.33
CA LYS A 118 8.95 2.56 8.07
C LYS A 118 7.46 2.86 7.85
N ASP A 119 6.63 2.66 8.87
CA ASP A 119 5.18 2.91 8.78
C ASP A 119 4.87 4.40 8.59
N SER A 120 5.61 5.27 9.28
CA SER A 120 5.51 6.73 9.10
C SER A 120 5.87 7.16 7.68
N VAL A 121 6.92 6.58 7.09
CA VAL A 121 7.33 6.86 5.71
C VAL A 121 6.27 6.37 4.71
N THR A 122 5.71 5.18 4.94
CA THR A 122 4.63 4.62 4.11
C THR A 122 3.39 5.52 4.14
N LEU A 123 2.97 5.97 5.32
CA LEU A 123 1.84 6.88 5.48
C LEU A 123 2.08 8.23 4.79
N ALA A 124 3.28 8.80 4.93
CA ALA A 124 3.65 10.05 4.27
C ALA A 124 3.64 9.91 2.73
N LEU A 125 4.09 8.76 2.19
CA LEU A 125 4.01 8.46 0.76
C LEU A 125 2.57 8.39 0.26
N VAL A 126 1.71 7.63 0.94
CA VAL A 126 0.28 7.50 0.58
C VAL A 126 -0.40 8.87 0.60
N THR A 127 -0.13 9.67 1.64
CA THR A 127 -0.71 11.01 1.77
C THR A 127 -0.24 11.93 0.64
N SER A 128 1.05 11.91 0.31
CA SER A 128 1.61 12.70 -0.79
C SER A 128 1.00 12.29 -2.13
N LEU A 129 0.92 10.99 -2.41
CA LEU A 129 0.32 10.46 -3.64
C LEU A 129 -1.17 10.83 -3.77
N LYS A 130 -1.94 10.66 -2.70
CA LYS A 130 -3.37 11.02 -2.68
C LYS A 130 -3.59 12.50 -2.90
N LYS A 131 -2.73 13.35 -2.35
CA LYS A 131 -2.79 14.81 -2.52
C LYS A 131 -2.49 15.23 -3.96
N GLU A 132 -1.44 14.69 -4.57
CA GLU A 132 -0.97 15.09 -5.91
C GLU A 132 -1.81 14.45 -7.02
N VAL A 133 -2.09 13.16 -6.93
CA VAL A 133 -2.82 12.40 -7.98
C VAL A 133 -4.31 12.75 -7.95
N GLY A 134 -4.89 12.97 -6.77
CA GLY A 134 -6.32 13.19 -6.56
C GLY A 134 -7.06 11.90 -6.20
N LEU A 135 -8.16 12.05 -5.47
CA LEU A 135 -8.90 10.92 -4.87
C LEU A 135 -10.06 10.38 -5.72
N ASN A 136 -10.39 11.04 -6.84
CA ASN A 136 -11.69 10.85 -7.52
C ASN A 136 -11.61 10.31 -8.95
N ASP A 137 -10.59 9.54 -9.30
CA ASP A 137 -10.52 8.92 -10.62
C ASP A 137 -10.72 7.40 -10.48
N GLU A 138 -11.81 6.87 -11.04
CA GLU A 138 -12.14 5.43 -11.02
C GLU A 138 -11.06 4.55 -11.67
N ASP A 139 -10.21 5.16 -12.49
CA ASP A 139 -9.13 4.50 -13.21
C ASP A 139 -7.80 4.49 -12.45
N ILE A 140 -7.76 5.08 -11.24
CA ILE A 140 -6.55 5.23 -10.43
C ILE A 140 -6.82 4.73 -9.01
N GLU A 141 -6.07 3.75 -8.56
CA GLU A 141 -6.16 3.21 -7.22
C GLU A 141 -4.79 3.27 -6.52
N ILE A 142 -4.75 3.89 -5.33
CA ILE A 142 -3.53 3.95 -4.50
C ILE A 142 -3.71 3.02 -3.32
N ASN A 143 -2.88 1.98 -3.27
CA ASN A 143 -2.94 0.91 -2.30
C ASN A 143 -1.59 0.71 -1.59
N VAL A 144 -1.66 0.06 -0.42
CA VAL A 144 -0.50 -0.42 0.32
C VAL A 144 -0.62 -1.94 0.47
N GLU A 145 0.38 -2.66 0.02
CA GLU A 145 0.47 -4.11 0.21
C GLU A 145 1.85 -4.46 0.77
N LYS A 146 1.89 -5.16 1.91
CA LYS A 146 3.15 -5.56 2.59
C LYS A 146 4.10 -4.38 2.81
N SER A 147 3.56 -3.23 3.22
CA SER A 147 4.28 -1.95 3.42
C SER A 147 4.89 -1.34 2.15
N VAL A 148 4.51 -1.81 0.97
CA VAL A 148 4.87 -1.21 -0.30
C VAL A 148 3.68 -0.42 -0.83
N VAL A 149 3.90 0.85 -1.14
CA VAL A 149 2.89 1.72 -1.76
C VAL A 149 2.91 1.50 -3.25
N PHE A 150 1.76 1.30 -3.86
CA PHE A 150 1.64 1.25 -5.31
C PHE A 150 0.41 1.99 -5.82
N ILE A 151 0.52 2.46 -7.05
CA ILE A 151 -0.56 3.07 -7.82
C ILE A 151 -0.96 2.08 -8.90
N SER A 152 -2.21 1.68 -8.92
CA SER A 152 -2.79 0.86 -10.00
C SER A 152 -3.50 1.77 -10.99
N LEU A 153 -3.16 1.66 -12.26
CA LEU A 153 -3.71 2.44 -13.36
C LEU A 153 -4.34 1.51 -14.38
N SER A 154 -5.57 1.79 -14.78
CA SER A 154 -6.25 1.00 -15.80
C SER A 154 -5.59 1.18 -17.19
N ASP A 155 -5.57 0.10 -17.99
CA ASP A 155 -5.01 0.11 -19.34
C ASP A 155 -5.69 1.13 -20.26
N LYS A 156 -7.01 1.28 -20.15
CA LYS A 156 -7.79 2.25 -20.95
C LYS A 156 -7.41 3.70 -20.69
N LEU A 157 -6.92 3.99 -19.48
CA LEU A 157 -6.41 5.30 -19.13
C LEU A 157 -5.05 5.55 -19.77
N LEU A 158 -4.18 4.55 -19.74
CA LEU A 158 -2.77 4.68 -20.11
C LEU A 158 -2.57 4.59 -21.63
N PHE A 159 -3.27 3.68 -22.30
CA PHE A 159 -2.98 3.31 -23.68
C PHE A 159 -4.25 3.24 -24.55
N LYS A 160 -4.09 3.45 -25.85
CA LYS A 160 -5.11 3.05 -26.82
C LYS A 160 -5.17 1.52 -26.91
N THR A 161 -6.34 0.97 -27.19
CA THR A 161 -6.58 -0.50 -27.22
C THR A 161 -5.53 -1.24 -28.05
N GLY A 162 -4.83 -2.17 -27.40
CA GLY A 162 -3.75 -2.98 -28.01
C GLY A 162 -2.52 -2.18 -28.42
N SER A 163 -2.34 -0.97 -27.90
CA SER A 163 -1.17 -0.12 -28.11
C SER A 163 -0.30 -0.09 -26.85
N TYR A 164 0.91 0.38 -27.02
CA TYR A 164 1.85 0.77 -25.97
C TYR A 164 2.18 2.27 -26.01
N ASN A 165 1.49 3.04 -26.87
CA ASN A 165 1.64 4.50 -26.93
C ASN A 165 0.78 5.14 -25.84
N ILE A 166 1.41 6.01 -25.07
CA ILE A 166 0.81 6.69 -23.93
C ILE A 166 -0.22 7.74 -24.41
N SER A 167 -1.35 7.83 -23.70
CA SER A 167 -2.39 8.83 -23.95
C SER A 167 -2.04 10.18 -23.31
N ASP A 168 -2.64 11.28 -23.79
CA ASP A 168 -2.45 12.61 -23.21
C ASP A 168 -2.95 12.69 -21.75
N ARG A 169 -4.05 11.98 -21.44
CA ARG A 169 -4.58 11.86 -20.09
C ARG A 169 -3.60 11.14 -19.17
N ALA A 170 -2.96 10.08 -19.67
CA ALA A 170 -1.92 9.36 -18.94
C ALA A 170 -0.71 10.26 -18.65
N ASN A 171 -0.26 11.07 -19.60
CA ASN A 171 0.84 12.02 -19.39
C ASN A 171 0.56 12.98 -18.24
N THR A 172 -0.67 13.49 -18.14
CA THR A 172 -1.07 14.37 -17.02
C THR A 172 -0.94 13.67 -15.67
N ILE A 173 -1.38 12.41 -15.59
CA ILE A 173 -1.31 11.61 -14.35
C ILE A 173 0.15 11.22 -14.03
N LEU A 174 0.89 10.80 -15.04
CA LEU A 174 2.32 10.47 -14.87
C LEU A 174 3.13 11.69 -14.43
N GLY A 175 2.75 12.92 -14.85
CA GLY A 175 3.35 14.15 -14.35
C GLY A 175 3.19 14.33 -12.84
N LYS A 176 2.01 14.04 -12.30
CA LYS A 176 1.75 14.06 -10.85
C LYS A 176 2.55 12.98 -10.10
N VAL A 177 2.60 11.76 -10.67
CA VAL A 177 3.40 10.66 -10.12
C VAL A 177 4.88 11.02 -10.14
N ALA A 178 5.39 11.60 -11.23
CA ALA A 178 6.78 12.05 -11.35
C ALA A 178 7.13 13.10 -10.30
N THR A 179 6.23 14.04 -9.99
CA THR A 179 6.42 15.03 -8.92
C THR A 179 6.67 14.35 -7.57
N VAL A 180 5.91 13.31 -7.25
CA VAL A 180 6.08 12.56 -5.99
C VAL A 180 7.39 11.79 -5.98
N ILE A 181 7.75 11.11 -7.08
CA ILE A 181 9.00 10.34 -7.18
C ILE A 181 10.21 11.27 -7.07
N ASN A 182 10.21 12.41 -7.77
CA ASN A 182 11.28 13.41 -7.72
C ASN A 182 11.48 14.00 -6.31
N GLY A 183 10.40 14.14 -5.55
CA GLY A 183 10.45 14.56 -4.15
C GLY A 183 11.01 13.51 -3.18
N LYS A 184 11.34 12.31 -3.68
CA LYS A 184 11.78 11.16 -2.86
C LYS A 184 13.00 10.46 -3.50
N PRO A 185 14.20 11.08 -3.45
CA PRO A 185 15.40 10.55 -4.14
C PRO A 185 15.86 9.18 -3.61
N ASN A 186 15.45 8.81 -2.40
CA ASN A 186 15.78 7.56 -1.74
C ASN A 186 14.84 6.40 -2.10
N PHE A 187 13.94 6.61 -3.06
CA PHE A 187 13.01 5.60 -3.54
C PHE A 187 13.22 5.30 -5.01
N GLU A 188 12.86 4.11 -5.40
CA GLU A 188 12.77 3.64 -6.78
C GLU A 188 11.30 3.45 -7.15
N ALA A 189 10.98 3.65 -8.42
CA ALA A 189 9.67 3.38 -8.96
C ALA A 189 9.75 2.20 -9.95
N MET A 190 9.16 1.07 -9.58
CA MET A 190 9.02 -0.08 -10.46
C MET A 190 7.67 -0.04 -11.16
N VAL A 191 7.71 0.07 -12.48
CA VAL A 191 6.53 0.03 -13.35
C VAL A 191 6.29 -1.40 -13.80
N GLU A 192 5.21 -2.03 -13.34
CA GLU A 192 4.86 -3.41 -13.63
C GLU A 192 3.60 -3.47 -14.51
N GLY A 193 3.73 -3.98 -15.72
CA GLY A 193 2.63 -4.15 -16.68
C GLY A 193 1.97 -5.53 -16.57
N HIS A 194 0.63 -5.54 -16.70
CA HIS A 194 -0.18 -6.75 -16.75
C HIS A 194 -1.11 -6.73 -17.97
N THR A 195 -1.36 -7.89 -18.54
CA THR A 195 -2.35 -8.10 -19.62
C THR A 195 -3.50 -8.98 -19.14
N ASP A 196 -4.50 -9.14 -19.95
CA ASP A 196 -5.46 -10.24 -19.85
C ASP A 196 -4.92 -11.49 -20.57
N ASN A 197 -5.71 -12.57 -20.57
CA ASN A 197 -5.35 -13.84 -21.17
C ASN A 197 -5.60 -13.90 -22.70
N VAL A 198 -6.02 -12.81 -23.33
CA VAL A 198 -6.17 -12.77 -24.80
C VAL A 198 -4.77 -12.74 -25.42
N PRO A 199 -4.40 -13.72 -26.24
CA PRO A 199 -3.08 -13.74 -26.86
C PRO A 199 -2.82 -12.50 -27.70
N TYR A 200 -1.66 -11.88 -27.49
CA TYR A 200 -1.21 -10.78 -28.33
C TYR A 200 -0.68 -11.35 -29.66
N ASN A 201 -1.42 -11.09 -30.76
CA ASN A 201 -1.14 -11.70 -32.07
C ASN A 201 -1.19 -10.67 -33.22
N ARG A 202 -0.62 -9.46 -32.99
CA ARG A 202 -0.68 -8.39 -34.00
C ARG A 202 0.41 -8.44 -35.06
N GLY A 203 1.32 -9.43 -34.96
CA GLY A 203 2.50 -9.50 -35.84
C GLY A 203 3.51 -8.38 -35.53
N GLY A 204 4.78 -8.59 -35.80
CA GLY A 204 5.82 -7.60 -35.62
C GLY A 204 6.86 -8.01 -34.54
N VAL A 205 7.42 -7.03 -33.85
CA VAL A 205 8.54 -7.22 -32.91
C VAL A 205 8.10 -7.86 -31.59
N LEU A 206 6.83 -7.71 -31.18
CA LEU A 206 6.30 -8.27 -29.95
C LEU A 206 5.71 -9.65 -30.23
N LEU A 207 6.14 -10.65 -29.47
CA LEU A 207 5.76 -12.05 -29.67
C LEU A 207 4.49 -12.42 -28.91
N ASP A 208 4.36 -11.97 -27.66
CA ASP A 208 3.28 -12.40 -26.77
C ASP A 208 2.91 -11.33 -25.70
N ASN A 209 2.16 -11.75 -24.72
CA ASN A 209 1.72 -10.91 -23.59
C ASN A 209 2.88 -10.50 -22.66
N TRP A 210 3.97 -11.28 -22.59
CA TRP A 210 5.18 -10.89 -21.87
C TRP A 210 5.78 -9.65 -22.51
N ASP A 211 6.04 -9.71 -23.83
CA ASP A 211 6.61 -8.59 -24.57
C ASP A 211 5.71 -7.35 -24.49
N LEU A 212 4.41 -7.53 -24.64
CA LEU A 212 3.46 -6.42 -24.58
C LEU A 212 3.49 -5.75 -23.19
N SER A 213 3.48 -6.53 -22.12
CA SER A 213 3.48 -6.00 -20.75
C SER A 213 4.76 -5.23 -20.45
N VAL A 214 5.93 -5.77 -20.81
CA VAL A 214 7.23 -5.10 -20.66
C VAL A 214 7.32 -3.85 -21.54
N LYS A 215 6.85 -3.92 -22.76
CA LYS A 215 6.87 -2.77 -23.69
C LYS A 215 6.04 -1.60 -23.17
N ARG A 216 4.88 -1.88 -22.59
CA ARG A 216 4.01 -0.89 -21.95
C ARG A 216 4.69 -0.24 -20.75
N SER A 217 5.28 -1.05 -19.89
CA SER A 217 6.04 -0.55 -18.74
C SER A 217 7.22 0.33 -19.17
N THR A 218 7.95 -0.08 -20.19
CA THR A 218 9.05 0.71 -20.77
C THR A 218 8.57 2.04 -21.35
N SER A 219 7.38 2.08 -21.98
CA SER A 219 6.79 3.34 -22.48
C SER A 219 6.50 4.31 -21.33
N ILE A 220 5.96 3.82 -20.22
CA ILE A 220 5.71 4.63 -19.01
C ILE A 220 7.03 5.10 -18.38
N VAL A 221 8.03 4.22 -18.27
CA VAL A 221 9.37 4.60 -17.77
C VAL A 221 9.95 5.74 -18.58
N ARG A 222 9.88 5.69 -19.91
CA ARG A 222 10.35 6.78 -20.79
C ARG A 222 9.59 8.08 -20.56
N ALA A 223 8.27 8.02 -20.42
CA ALA A 223 7.48 9.20 -20.11
C ALA A 223 7.84 9.80 -18.73
N LEU A 224 8.09 8.97 -17.73
CA LEU A 224 8.56 9.44 -16.41
C LEU A 224 9.96 10.08 -16.52
N GLN A 225 10.85 9.56 -17.35
CA GLN A 225 12.16 10.18 -17.64
C GLN A 225 12.00 11.55 -18.32
N GLU A 226 11.12 11.68 -19.32
CA GLU A 226 10.79 12.95 -19.96
C GLU A 226 10.21 13.96 -18.99
N LEU A 227 9.51 13.50 -17.94
CA LEU A 227 8.97 14.28 -16.82
C LEU A 227 9.99 14.54 -15.71
N GLY A 228 11.26 14.22 -15.94
CA GLY A 228 12.39 14.57 -15.06
C GLY A 228 12.72 13.54 -13.98
N VAL A 229 12.13 12.35 -14.00
CA VAL A 229 12.52 11.28 -13.07
C VAL A 229 13.86 10.69 -13.51
N LYS A 230 14.80 10.55 -12.57
CA LYS A 230 16.14 10.03 -12.86
C LYS A 230 16.07 8.56 -13.28
N PRO A 231 16.82 8.15 -14.32
CA PRO A 231 16.84 6.76 -14.79
C PRO A 231 17.17 5.74 -13.70
N GLU A 232 18.06 6.10 -12.77
CA GLU A 232 18.49 5.25 -11.66
C GLU A 232 17.36 4.96 -10.64
N GLN A 233 16.26 5.69 -10.72
CA GLN A 233 15.08 5.49 -9.89
C GLN A 233 14.02 4.65 -10.58
N LEU A 234 14.22 4.20 -11.82
CA LEU A 234 13.16 3.59 -12.62
C LEU A 234 13.47 2.14 -13.00
N ILE A 235 12.51 1.26 -12.77
CA ILE A 235 12.55 -0.14 -13.17
C ILE A 235 11.33 -0.44 -14.02
N ALA A 236 11.52 -1.09 -15.18
CA ALA A 236 10.45 -1.60 -16.01
C ALA A 236 10.31 -3.12 -15.83
N ALA A 237 9.11 -3.59 -15.53
CA ALA A 237 8.79 -5.00 -15.35
C ALA A 237 7.51 -5.38 -16.11
N GLY A 238 7.35 -6.66 -16.42
CA GLY A 238 6.13 -7.19 -17.02
C GLY A 238 5.76 -8.54 -16.40
N ARG A 239 4.46 -8.83 -16.35
CA ARG A 239 3.91 -10.08 -15.82
C ARG A 239 3.08 -10.85 -16.86
N GLY A 240 2.88 -10.27 -18.06
CA GLY A 240 1.94 -10.83 -19.00
C GLY A 240 0.56 -11.02 -18.37
N ASP A 241 -0.07 -12.15 -18.60
CA ASP A 241 -1.36 -12.57 -18.05
C ASP A 241 -1.26 -13.52 -16.85
N HIS A 242 -0.04 -13.74 -16.32
CA HIS A 242 0.22 -14.77 -15.31
C HIS A 242 -0.16 -14.38 -13.87
N LEU A 243 -0.54 -13.13 -13.63
CA LEU A 243 -0.96 -12.66 -12.31
C LEU A 243 -2.29 -11.88 -12.39
N PRO A 244 -3.40 -12.56 -12.75
CA PRO A 244 -4.70 -11.92 -12.85
C PRO A 244 -5.22 -11.53 -11.47
N LEU A 245 -5.93 -10.38 -11.38
CA LEU A 245 -6.65 -9.97 -10.15
C LEU A 245 -7.98 -10.70 -10.02
N VAL A 246 -8.63 -10.95 -11.14
CA VAL A 246 -9.92 -11.62 -11.25
C VAL A 246 -9.86 -12.65 -12.39
N ALA A 247 -10.79 -13.59 -12.40
CA ALA A 247 -10.88 -14.56 -13.49
C ALA A 247 -11.07 -13.85 -14.84
N ASN A 248 -10.41 -14.35 -15.90
CA ASN A 248 -10.48 -13.78 -17.26
C ASN A 248 -11.74 -14.22 -18.05
N ASP A 249 -12.86 -14.42 -17.39
CA ASP A 249 -14.09 -15.03 -17.90
C ASP A 249 -15.01 -14.05 -18.67
N SER A 250 -14.89 -12.76 -18.39
CA SER A 250 -15.73 -11.71 -18.99
C SER A 250 -14.89 -10.56 -19.55
N PRO A 251 -15.42 -9.78 -20.52
CA PRO A 251 -14.75 -8.57 -21.01
C PRO A 251 -14.45 -7.56 -19.89
N THR A 252 -15.33 -7.44 -18.91
CA THR A 252 -15.17 -6.56 -17.75
C THR A 252 -14.01 -7.03 -16.87
N ASN A 253 -13.97 -8.32 -16.54
CA ASN A 253 -12.90 -8.90 -15.73
C ASN A 253 -11.54 -8.82 -16.46
N ARG A 254 -11.51 -9.07 -17.77
CA ARG A 254 -10.31 -8.85 -18.56
C ARG A 254 -9.84 -7.39 -18.52
N ALA A 255 -10.76 -6.43 -18.54
CA ALA A 255 -10.40 -5.01 -18.42
C ALA A 255 -9.75 -4.68 -17.06
N ILE A 256 -10.18 -5.30 -15.97
CA ILE A 256 -9.57 -5.18 -14.64
C ILE A 256 -8.15 -5.77 -14.61
N ASN A 257 -7.94 -6.90 -15.31
CA ASN A 257 -6.63 -7.54 -15.38
C ASN A 257 -5.63 -6.72 -16.22
N ARG A 258 -6.08 -6.01 -17.26
CA ARG A 258 -5.26 -5.08 -18.02
C ARG A 258 -5.01 -3.82 -17.21
N ARG A 259 -3.89 -3.77 -16.53
CA ARG A 259 -3.48 -2.68 -15.64
C ARG A 259 -1.98 -2.49 -15.64
N THR A 260 -1.55 -1.36 -15.14
CA THR A 260 -0.16 -1.13 -14.76
C THR A 260 -0.10 -0.73 -13.29
N LYS A 261 0.82 -1.31 -12.56
CA LYS A 261 1.13 -0.94 -11.18
C LYS A 261 2.46 -0.19 -11.14
N ILE A 262 2.49 0.94 -10.45
CA ILE A 262 3.72 1.67 -10.17
C ILE A 262 4.00 1.51 -8.69
N TYR A 263 4.98 0.69 -8.35
CA TYR A 263 5.43 0.45 -6.98
C TYR A 263 6.46 1.50 -6.58
N ILE A 264 6.31 2.08 -5.41
CA ILE A 264 7.30 2.98 -4.82
C ILE A 264 8.08 2.19 -3.77
N LEU A 265 9.32 1.86 -4.12
CA LEU A 265 10.18 0.96 -3.35
C LEU A 265 11.31 1.78 -2.68
N PRO A 266 11.64 1.56 -1.41
CA PRO A 266 12.87 2.09 -0.85
C PRO A 266 14.08 1.46 -1.55
N LYS A 267 15.14 2.22 -1.77
CA LYS A 267 16.40 1.67 -2.32
C LYS A 267 16.99 0.65 -1.37
N ILE A 268 17.12 -0.58 -1.86
CA ILE A 268 17.58 -1.72 -1.07
C ILE A 268 19.00 -1.50 -0.54
N ASP A 269 19.87 -0.87 -1.32
CA ASP A 269 21.26 -0.60 -0.95
C ASP A 269 21.37 0.21 0.35
N GLN A 270 20.53 1.23 0.53
CA GLN A 270 20.49 2.03 1.76
C GLN A 270 20.01 1.22 2.97
N PHE A 271 19.16 0.23 2.76
CA PHE A 271 18.74 -0.68 3.81
C PHE A 271 19.89 -1.61 4.24
N TYR A 272 20.65 -2.12 3.30
CA TYR A 272 21.84 -2.94 3.59
C TYR A 272 22.95 -2.12 4.24
N GLU A 273 23.24 -0.90 3.76
CA GLU A 273 24.21 0.01 4.39
C GLU A 273 23.82 0.33 5.85
N MET A 274 22.54 0.53 6.13
CA MET A 274 22.06 0.77 7.49
C MET A 274 22.26 -0.48 8.37
N ILE A 275 22.00 -1.68 7.85
CA ILE A 275 22.23 -2.95 8.56
C ILE A 275 23.74 -3.18 8.76
N GLU A 276 24.55 -2.97 7.74
CA GLU A 276 26.03 -3.12 7.84
C GLU A 276 26.63 -2.15 8.86
N THR A 277 26.20 -0.90 8.82
CA THR A 277 26.64 0.12 9.79
C THR A 277 26.29 -0.28 11.21
N GLU A 278 25.08 -0.79 11.40
CA GLU A 278 24.61 -1.27 12.71
C GLU A 278 25.34 -2.53 13.16
N MET A 279 25.59 -3.48 12.25
CA MET A 279 26.38 -4.68 12.57
C MET A 279 27.84 -4.36 12.88
N LYS A 280 28.42 -3.35 12.21
CA LYS A 280 29.76 -2.88 12.46
C LYS A 280 29.89 -2.22 13.83
N SER A 281 28.93 -1.36 14.20
CA SER A 281 28.86 -0.76 15.53
C SER A 281 28.73 -1.79 16.66
N LEU A 282 28.07 -2.92 16.40
CA LEU A 282 27.94 -4.04 17.33
C LEU A 282 29.24 -4.87 17.43
N SER A 283 30.05 -4.93 16.37
CA SER A 283 31.34 -5.65 16.38
C SER A 283 32.49 -4.83 16.97
N GLU A 284 32.42 -3.51 16.92
CA GLU A 284 33.43 -2.59 17.44
C GLU A 284 33.18 -2.18 18.91
N GLY A 285 32.02 -2.52 19.47
CA GLY A 285 31.64 -2.25 20.87
C GLY A 285 31.93 -3.39 21.86
N ASN A 286 32.75 -4.40 21.45
CA ASN A 286 33.19 -5.49 22.32
C ASN A 286 34.66 -5.35 22.72
#